data_b8408a14a686993fb9a3f5a09422c57c
#
_entry.id   b8408a14a686993fb9a3f5a09422c57c
#
_cell.length_a   1.000
_cell.length_b   1.000
_cell.length_c   1.000
_cell.angle_alpha   90.00
_cell.angle_beta   90.00
_cell.angle_gamma   90.00
#
_symmetry.space_group_name_H-M   'P 1'
#
loop_
_entity.id
_entity.type
_entity.pdbx_description
1 polymer ?
#
loop_
_entity_poly.entity_id
_entity_poly.type
_entity_poly.pdbx_seq_one_letter_code
_entity_poly.pdbx_strand_id
1 'polypeptide(L)'
;MLFASMVFLWVFLPVVIIGNMLLSLVSDEKLCRTLKNIWLLIASFVFYAWGGIYYLLIMLSSIAVNYTAGRLMEKRRRKGTLVCAIVLNLAILFFFKYFNMLVVVVENLFVWFTGKESAGASLRAMLMMQGTGQLGIKEIVLPIGISFFTFQAMSYVIDVYKGKARIQKNIAKFALYVALFPQLIAGPIVKYSDVEGQIGNRKESIAMFVSGQRRFICGLAKKVLLANTFALTADAVWKSEPEMMGSATAWLGALAYTMQIYYDFSGYSDMAIGLGRMFGFRFKENFAYPYTSLSIQEFWRRWHISLSSWFKEYVYFPLGGSRCGNVKTYRNVFIVFLLTGIWHGANFTFLMWGIMYALLQVIERLFLGKVLEKNPVKPVNLIYTMLMVILGWVLFRSDNIVYAIHYIGAMFGAYNHNVNAVLGGGGYPVSYTHLRAHETGAYL
;
A
#
# COMPACT_ATOMS: atom_id res chain seq x y z
N MET A 1 0.52 -0.11 15.87
CA MET A 1 -0.19 1.10 16.33
C MET A 1 -0.66 1.89 15.12
N LEU A 2 -1.91 2.39 15.09
CA LEU A 2 -2.43 3.20 13.96
C LEU A 2 -2.39 4.68 14.32
N PHE A 3 -2.18 5.57 13.34
CA PHE A 3 -2.12 7.03 13.59
C PHE A 3 -3.41 7.64 14.14
N ALA A 4 -4.56 7.04 13.84
CA ALA A 4 -5.86 7.47 14.35
C ALA A 4 -6.22 6.83 15.70
N SER A 5 -5.38 5.98 16.29
CA SER A 5 -5.68 5.35 17.57
C SER A 5 -5.46 6.32 18.75
N MET A 6 -6.28 6.18 19.79
CA MET A 6 -6.16 7.00 21.00
C MET A 6 -4.78 6.90 21.66
N VAL A 7 -4.21 5.68 21.69
CA VAL A 7 -2.85 5.46 22.24
C VAL A 7 -1.78 6.23 21.46
N PHE A 8 -1.91 6.27 20.12
CA PHE A 8 -0.99 7.04 19.29
C PHE A 8 -1.13 8.54 19.55
N LEU A 9 -2.35 9.05 19.54
CA LEU A 9 -2.63 10.49 19.62
C LEU A 9 -2.32 11.08 21.01
N TRP A 10 -2.69 10.36 22.08
CA TRP A 10 -2.63 10.89 23.43
C TRP A 10 -1.40 10.46 24.23
N VAL A 11 -0.73 9.39 23.83
CA VAL A 11 0.43 8.87 24.56
C VAL A 11 1.67 8.92 23.69
N PHE A 12 1.70 8.16 22.60
CA PHE A 12 2.91 7.96 21.80
C PHE A 12 3.41 9.27 21.16
N LEU A 13 2.55 9.96 20.42
CA LEU A 13 2.93 11.17 19.69
C LEU A 13 3.38 12.32 20.63
N PRO A 14 2.67 12.65 21.73
CA PRO A 14 3.14 13.62 22.70
C PRO A 14 4.48 13.27 23.31
N VAL A 15 4.70 12.02 23.73
CA VAL A 15 5.99 11.58 24.27
C VAL A 15 7.12 11.76 23.26
N VAL A 16 6.89 11.38 21.99
CA VAL A 16 7.92 11.54 20.94
C VAL A 16 8.22 13.01 20.67
N ILE A 17 7.20 13.87 20.65
CA ILE A 17 7.35 15.32 20.44
C ILE A 17 8.11 15.94 21.61
N ILE A 18 7.69 15.69 22.85
CA ILE A 18 8.33 16.23 24.05
C ILE A 18 9.80 15.80 24.12
N GLY A 19 10.08 14.51 23.89
CA GLY A 19 11.45 14.00 23.85
C GLY A 19 12.29 14.69 22.77
N ASN A 20 11.75 14.89 21.56
CA ASN A 20 12.44 15.62 20.50
C ASN A 20 12.69 17.09 20.86
N MET A 21 11.75 17.75 21.54
CA MET A 21 11.89 19.13 22.01
C MET A 21 12.93 19.25 23.12
N LEU A 22 12.94 18.36 24.10
CA LEU A 22 13.96 18.34 25.17
C LEU A 22 15.36 18.17 24.60
N LEU A 23 15.53 17.31 23.60
CA LEU A 23 16.82 17.13 22.93
C LEU A 23 17.26 18.38 22.13
N SER A 24 16.36 19.30 21.81
CA SER A 24 16.71 20.59 21.19
C SER A 24 17.45 21.55 22.14
N LEU A 25 17.45 21.27 23.45
CA LEU A 25 18.22 22.07 24.46
C LEU A 25 19.72 21.77 24.43
N VAL A 26 20.14 20.70 23.73
CA VAL A 26 21.55 20.36 23.55
C VAL A 26 22.22 21.38 22.63
N SER A 27 23.23 22.12 23.13
CA SER A 27 23.88 23.22 22.42
C SER A 27 24.70 22.77 21.20
N ASP A 28 25.31 21.60 21.25
CA ASP A 28 26.07 21.06 20.12
C ASP A 28 25.07 20.54 19.05
N GLU A 29 25.00 21.21 17.91
CA GLU A 29 24.10 20.86 16.81
C GLU A 29 24.30 19.44 16.29
N LYS A 30 25.54 18.94 16.24
CA LYS A 30 25.85 17.60 15.73
C LYS A 30 25.41 16.53 16.71
N LEU A 31 25.67 16.76 18.01
CA LEU A 31 25.21 15.86 19.08
C LEU A 31 23.70 15.88 19.19
N CYS A 32 23.07 17.05 19.23
CA CYS A 32 21.62 17.23 19.22
C CYS A 32 20.96 16.42 18.11
N ARG A 33 21.42 16.55 16.88
CA ARG A 33 20.89 15.83 15.72
C ARG A 33 21.10 14.32 15.84
N THR A 34 22.23 13.89 16.36
CA THR A 34 22.51 12.48 16.58
C THR A 34 21.56 11.88 17.62
N LEU A 35 21.38 12.58 18.74
CA LEU A 35 20.44 12.16 19.79
C LEU A 35 18.99 12.11 19.30
N LYS A 36 18.54 13.12 18.53
CA LYS A 36 17.21 13.13 17.90
C LYS A 36 17.03 11.98 16.91
N ASN A 37 18.05 11.62 16.14
CA ASN A 37 17.98 10.46 15.26
C ASN A 37 17.86 9.16 16.04
N ILE A 38 18.60 9.00 17.14
CA ILE A 38 18.48 7.81 18.02
C ILE A 38 17.10 7.77 18.67
N TRP A 39 16.60 8.91 19.17
CA TRP A 39 15.27 9.03 19.76
C TRP A 39 14.18 8.60 18.80
N LEU A 40 14.18 9.14 17.57
CA LEU A 40 13.24 8.76 16.53
C LEU A 40 13.36 7.29 16.10
N LEU A 41 14.56 6.73 16.10
CA LEU A 41 14.78 5.31 15.83
C LEU A 41 14.16 4.43 16.93
N ILE A 42 14.41 4.75 18.20
CA ILE A 42 13.82 4.03 19.34
C ILE A 42 12.30 4.14 19.28
N ALA A 43 11.75 5.33 19.10
CA ALA A 43 10.32 5.55 18.96
C ALA A 43 9.73 4.72 17.78
N SER A 44 10.42 4.66 16.65
CA SER A 44 9.99 3.88 15.49
C SER A 44 9.98 2.38 15.77
N PHE A 45 10.97 1.87 16.49
CA PHE A 45 10.99 0.47 16.91
C PHE A 45 9.86 0.14 17.90
N VAL A 46 9.60 1.02 18.86
CA VAL A 46 8.47 0.87 19.80
C VAL A 46 7.14 0.90 19.02
N PHE A 47 6.97 1.85 18.10
CA PHE A 47 5.80 1.95 17.25
C PHE A 47 5.52 0.66 16.46
N TYR A 48 6.56 0.07 15.89
CA TYR A 48 6.45 -1.12 15.06
C TYR A 48 6.28 -2.40 15.91
N ALA A 49 7.01 -2.52 17.02
CA ALA A 49 6.90 -3.63 17.94
C ALA A 49 5.53 -3.72 18.63
N TRP A 50 4.76 -2.62 18.66
CA TRP A 50 3.38 -2.62 19.13
C TRP A 50 2.47 -3.59 18.34
N GLY A 51 2.76 -3.81 17.05
CA GLY A 51 2.06 -4.78 16.21
C GLY A 51 2.48 -6.24 16.47
N GLY A 52 3.61 -6.43 17.15
CA GLY A 52 4.22 -7.74 17.46
C GLY A 52 5.74 -7.70 17.37
N ILE A 53 6.40 -8.21 18.38
CA ILE A 53 7.87 -8.22 18.46
C ILE A 53 8.51 -8.99 17.30
N TYR A 54 7.84 -10.05 16.81
CA TYR A 54 8.32 -10.84 15.67
C TYR A 54 8.42 -10.02 14.37
N TYR A 55 7.51 -9.06 14.18
CA TYR A 55 7.56 -8.16 13.02
C TYR A 55 8.77 -7.25 13.04
N LEU A 56 9.17 -6.81 14.25
CA LEU A 56 10.40 -6.03 14.42
C LEU A 56 11.64 -6.85 14.00
N LEU A 57 11.70 -8.15 14.34
CA LEU A 57 12.81 -9.01 13.92
C LEU A 57 12.89 -9.16 12.41
N ILE A 58 11.76 -9.25 11.70
CA ILE A 58 11.71 -9.30 10.24
C ILE A 58 12.25 -7.99 9.64
N MET A 59 11.83 -6.84 10.18
CA MET A 59 12.33 -5.55 9.74
C MET A 59 13.84 -5.39 10.01
N LEU A 60 14.32 -5.81 11.17
CA LEU A 60 15.75 -5.80 11.50
C LEU A 60 16.56 -6.71 10.56
N SER A 61 16.03 -7.87 10.19
CA SER A 61 16.64 -8.75 9.19
C SER A 61 16.74 -8.07 7.82
N SER A 62 15.69 -7.39 7.37
CA SER A 62 15.72 -6.61 6.13
C SER A 62 16.74 -5.46 6.21
N ILE A 63 16.81 -4.75 7.33
CA ILE A 63 17.82 -3.70 7.57
C ILE A 63 19.23 -4.31 7.46
N ALA A 64 19.50 -5.42 8.12
CA ALA A 64 20.80 -6.08 8.12
C ALA A 64 21.21 -6.52 6.69
N VAL A 65 20.32 -7.17 5.95
CA VAL A 65 20.55 -7.62 4.56
C VAL A 65 20.93 -6.43 3.67
N ASN A 66 20.12 -5.37 3.68
CA ASN A 66 20.31 -4.25 2.76
C ASN A 66 21.50 -3.35 3.17
N TYR A 67 21.74 -3.17 4.47
CA TYR A 67 22.93 -2.47 4.96
C TYR A 67 24.20 -3.21 4.56
N THR A 68 24.25 -4.53 4.79
CA THR A 68 25.41 -5.36 4.44
C THR A 68 25.65 -5.35 2.93
N ALA A 69 24.58 -5.47 2.12
CA ALA A 69 24.68 -5.38 0.67
C ALA A 69 25.28 -4.03 0.23
N GLY A 70 24.82 -2.92 0.82
CA GLY A 70 25.39 -1.59 0.57
C GLY A 70 26.87 -1.50 0.93
N ARG A 71 27.26 -2.05 2.09
CA ARG A 71 28.68 -2.07 2.53
C ARG A 71 29.57 -2.92 1.63
N LEU A 72 29.08 -4.08 1.19
CA LEU A 72 29.82 -4.96 0.24
C LEU A 72 30.05 -4.27 -1.11
N MET A 73 29.18 -3.33 -1.50
CA MET A 73 29.35 -2.55 -2.74
C MET A 73 30.36 -1.39 -2.58
N GLU A 74 30.89 -1.11 -1.40
CA GLU A 74 31.87 -0.03 -1.16
C GLU A 74 33.17 -0.29 -1.94
N LYS A 75 33.68 -1.51 -1.89
CA LYS A 75 34.92 -1.87 -2.58
C LYS A 75 34.69 -2.14 -4.09
N ARG A 76 33.60 -2.79 -4.43
CA ARG A 76 33.24 -3.13 -5.82
C ARG A 76 31.73 -3.31 -5.96
N ARG A 77 31.12 -2.57 -6.88
CA ARG A 77 29.70 -2.68 -7.23
C ARG A 77 29.43 -3.93 -8.06
N ARG A 78 29.35 -5.10 -7.40
CA ARG A 78 29.12 -6.37 -8.07
C ARG A 78 27.62 -6.57 -8.34
N LYS A 79 27.28 -6.93 -9.59
CA LYS A 79 25.89 -7.28 -9.97
C LYS A 79 25.34 -8.43 -9.12
N GLY A 80 26.18 -9.41 -8.76
CA GLY A 80 25.78 -10.53 -7.89
C GLY A 80 25.29 -10.07 -6.53
N THR A 81 25.96 -9.08 -5.87
CA THR A 81 25.50 -8.52 -4.59
C THR A 81 24.13 -7.85 -4.73
N LEU A 82 23.92 -7.10 -5.82
CA LEU A 82 22.62 -6.50 -6.10
C LEU A 82 21.52 -7.55 -6.26
N VAL A 83 21.76 -8.56 -7.12
CA VAL A 83 20.79 -9.62 -7.39
C VAL A 83 20.47 -10.40 -6.11
N CYS A 84 21.48 -10.78 -5.33
CA CYS A 84 21.31 -11.49 -4.07
C CYS A 84 20.43 -10.67 -3.09
N ALA A 85 20.71 -9.37 -2.92
CA ALA A 85 19.91 -8.51 -2.05
C ALA A 85 18.46 -8.39 -2.53
N ILE A 86 18.22 -8.22 -3.84
CA ILE A 86 16.87 -8.16 -4.41
C ILE A 86 16.14 -9.49 -4.18
N VAL A 87 16.78 -10.62 -4.46
CA VAL A 87 16.17 -11.95 -4.28
C VAL A 87 15.82 -12.20 -2.82
N LEU A 88 16.70 -11.87 -1.88
CA LEU A 88 16.42 -12.03 -0.45
C LEU A 88 15.24 -11.15 0.01
N ASN A 89 15.17 -9.89 -0.42
CA ASN A 89 14.04 -9.01 -0.08
C ASN A 89 12.72 -9.53 -0.68
N LEU A 90 12.75 -9.97 -1.93
CA LEU A 90 11.56 -10.54 -2.58
C LEU A 90 11.17 -11.89 -1.97
N ALA A 91 12.13 -12.72 -1.56
CA ALA A 91 11.86 -13.99 -0.89
C ALA A 91 11.16 -13.78 0.47
N ILE A 92 11.65 -12.82 1.27
CA ILE A 92 11.00 -12.44 2.53
C ILE A 92 9.57 -11.95 2.25
N LEU A 93 9.40 -11.01 1.31
CA LEU A 93 8.08 -10.49 0.96
C LEU A 93 7.15 -11.60 0.45
N PHE A 94 7.65 -12.46 -0.43
CA PHE A 94 6.90 -13.56 -1.01
C PHE A 94 6.46 -14.57 0.06
N PHE A 95 7.35 -14.94 0.97
CA PHE A 95 7.03 -15.87 2.06
C PHE A 95 5.87 -15.35 2.91
N PHE A 96 5.94 -14.11 3.41
CA PHE A 96 4.89 -13.58 4.27
C PHE A 96 3.59 -13.26 3.53
N LYS A 97 3.64 -12.94 2.26
CA LYS A 97 2.47 -12.48 1.51
C LYS A 97 1.77 -13.57 0.72
N TYR A 98 2.51 -14.54 0.21
CA TYR A 98 1.98 -15.51 -0.76
C TYR A 98 2.04 -16.96 -0.28
N PHE A 99 2.69 -17.25 0.84
CA PHE A 99 2.84 -18.62 1.32
C PHE A 99 1.47 -19.29 1.55
N ASN A 100 0.56 -18.63 2.25
CA ASN A 100 -0.78 -19.17 2.49
C ASN A 100 -1.53 -19.46 1.18
N MET A 101 -1.44 -18.56 0.19
CA MET A 101 -2.03 -18.79 -1.14
C MET A 101 -1.40 -19.99 -1.84
N LEU A 102 -0.07 -20.13 -1.78
CA LEU A 102 0.61 -21.28 -2.38
C LEU A 102 0.15 -22.60 -1.77
N VAL A 103 -0.01 -22.64 -0.44
CA VAL A 103 -0.54 -23.82 0.24
C VAL A 103 -1.90 -24.20 -0.31
N VAL A 104 -2.82 -23.23 -0.45
CA VAL A 104 -4.17 -23.46 -1.02
C VAL A 104 -4.09 -23.92 -2.48
N VAL A 105 -3.23 -23.32 -3.30
CA VAL A 105 -3.05 -23.72 -4.70
C VAL A 105 -2.52 -25.15 -4.80
N VAL A 106 -1.51 -25.50 -3.98
CA VAL A 106 -0.94 -26.85 -3.95
C VAL A 106 -1.98 -27.87 -3.48
N GLU A 107 -2.77 -27.53 -2.45
CA GLU A 107 -3.88 -28.34 -1.97
C GLU A 107 -4.89 -28.62 -3.10
N ASN A 108 -5.37 -27.58 -3.78
CA ASN A 108 -6.34 -27.71 -4.87
C ASN A 108 -5.79 -28.52 -6.04
N LEU A 109 -4.53 -28.32 -6.41
CA LEU A 109 -3.87 -29.14 -7.43
C LEU A 109 -3.77 -30.61 -7.02
N PHE A 110 -3.45 -30.86 -5.77
CA PHE A 110 -3.34 -32.22 -5.23
C PHE A 110 -4.70 -32.93 -5.20
N VAL A 111 -5.77 -32.22 -4.79
CA VAL A 111 -7.15 -32.72 -4.86
C VAL A 111 -7.54 -33.01 -6.30
N TRP A 112 -7.22 -32.11 -7.24
CA TRP A 112 -7.50 -32.31 -8.66
C TRP A 112 -6.82 -33.55 -9.24
N PHE A 113 -5.55 -33.79 -8.88
CA PHE A 113 -4.82 -34.98 -9.36
C PHE A 113 -5.25 -36.28 -8.69
N THR A 114 -5.61 -36.26 -7.41
CA THR A 114 -5.91 -37.47 -6.63
C THR A 114 -7.40 -37.79 -6.54
N GLY A 115 -8.26 -36.81 -6.81
CA GLY A 115 -9.73 -36.93 -6.64
C GLY A 115 -10.16 -37.08 -5.16
N LYS A 116 -9.28 -36.86 -4.21
CA LYS A 116 -9.53 -37.12 -2.76
C LYS A 116 -9.39 -35.83 -1.96
N GLU A 117 -10.50 -35.25 -1.49
CA GLU A 117 -10.50 -34.08 -0.61
C GLU A 117 -9.76 -34.33 0.73
N SER A 118 -9.90 -35.52 1.31
CA SER A 118 -9.20 -35.90 2.54
C SER A 118 -7.68 -35.88 2.41
N ALA A 119 -7.16 -36.19 1.22
CA ALA A 119 -5.73 -36.17 0.95
C ALA A 119 -5.21 -34.73 0.81
N GLY A 120 -6.01 -33.82 0.24
CA GLY A 120 -5.72 -32.39 0.20
C GLY A 120 -5.69 -31.76 1.59
N ALA A 121 -6.69 -32.06 2.42
CA ALA A 121 -6.74 -31.61 3.82
C ALA A 121 -5.53 -32.09 4.63
N SER A 122 -5.10 -33.34 4.43
CA SER A 122 -3.91 -33.91 5.06
C SER A 122 -2.63 -33.20 4.61
N LEU A 123 -2.52 -32.90 3.30
CA LEU A 123 -1.38 -32.16 2.76
C LEU A 123 -1.34 -30.74 3.32
N ARG A 124 -2.49 -30.06 3.40
CA ARG A 124 -2.59 -28.74 4.03
C ARG A 124 -2.18 -28.79 5.50
N ALA A 125 -2.68 -29.75 6.27
CA ALA A 125 -2.32 -29.96 7.67
C ALA A 125 -0.81 -30.18 7.83
N MET A 126 -0.19 -30.96 6.92
CA MET A 126 1.25 -31.19 6.91
C MET A 126 2.05 -29.91 6.57
N LEU A 127 1.66 -29.17 5.52
CA LEU A 127 2.34 -27.95 5.08
C LEU A 127 2.18 -26.81 6.10
N MET A 128 1.02 -26.70 6.76
CA MET A 128 0.72 -25.70 7.76
C MET A 128 1.09 -26.16 9.18
N MET A 129 1.64 -27.40 9.35
CA MET A 129 1.92 -28.00 10.64
C MET A 129 0.71 -27.96 11.61
N GLN A 130 -0.51 -28.05 11.06
CA GLN A 130 -1.75 -28.13 11.82
C GLN A 130 -2.02 -29.59 12.21
N GLY A 131 -1.58 -30.04 13.35
CA GLY A 131 -1.95 -31.40 13.70
C GLY A 131 -1.39 -32.00 15.00
N THR A 132 -0.38 -31.39 15.61
CA THR A 132 0.15 -31.86 16.88
C THR A 132 0.44 -30.68 17.79
N GLY A 133 -0.47 -30.35 18.60
CA GLY A 133 -0.59 -29.41 19.73
C GLY A 133 0.58 -28.60 20.28
N GLN A 134 1.76 -28.58 19.72
CA GLN A 134 2.91 -27.88 20.30
C GLN A 134 3.76 -27.02 19.37
N LEU A 135 3.61 -27.11 18.05
CA LEU A 135 4.37 -26.30 17.08
C LEU A 135 3.57 -25.97 15.81
N GLY A 136 2.25 -25.77 15.93
CA GLY A 136 1.44 -25.34 14.80
C GLY A 136 1.89 -23.95 14.33
N ILE A 137 2.41 -23.83 13.11
CA ILE A 137 2.50 -22.53 12.44
C ILE A 137 1.04 -22.10 12.21
N LYS A 138 0.54 -21.22 13.09
CA LYS A 138 -0.69 -20.46 12.82
C LYS A 138 -0.55 -19.80 11.46
N GLU A 139 -1.67 -19.53 10.78
CA GLU A 139 -1.63 -18.76 9.54
C GLU A 139 -0.57 -17.66 9.59
N ILE A 140 0.29 -17.60 8.57
CA ILE A 140 1.34 -16.59 8.52
C ILE A 140 0.65 -15.24 8.38
N VAL A 141 0.65 -14.48 9.47
CA VAL A 141 0.09 -13.14 9.49
C VAL A 141 1.06 -12.18 8.82
N LEU A 142 0.56 -11.43 7.84
CA LEU A 142 1.36 -10.47 7.09
C LEU A 142 1.84 -9.33 8.02
N PRO A 143 3.16 -9.10 8.17
CA PRO A 143 3.67 -7.98 8.93
C PRO A 143 3.23 -6.65 8.31
N ILE A 144 2.60 -5.79 9.09
CA ILE A 144 2.13 -4.49 8.63
C ILE A 144 3.30 -3.69 8.05
N GLY A 145 3.14 -3.16 6.84
CA GLY A 145 4.17 -2.32 6.19
C GLY A 145 5.32 -3.10 5.54
N ILE A 146 5.33 -4.44 5.53
CA ILE A 146 6.42 -5.23 4.93
C ILE A 146 6.66 -4.84 3.46
N SER A 147 5.60 -4.61 2.69
CA SER A 147 5.71 -4.20 1.29
C SER A 147 6.37 -2.83 1.13
N PHE A 148 6.11 -1.90 2.06
CA PHE A 148 6.66 -0.54 2.04
C PHE A 148 8.14 -0.53 2.40
N PHE A 149 8.53 -1.09 3.54
CA PHE A 149 9.94 -1.07 3.94
C PHE A 149 10.81 -1.94 3.03
N THR A 150 10.27 -3.01 2.43
CA THR A 150 10.98 -3.80 1.43
C THR A 150 11.30 -2.96 0.19
N PHE A 151 10.33 -2.21 -0.34
CA PHE A 151 10.56 -1.33 -1.48
C PHE A 151 11.52 -0.18 -1.16
N GLN A 152 11.45 0.36 0.05
CA GLN A 152 12.41 1.37 0.53
C GLN A 152 13.82 0.80 0.58
N ALA A 153 14.00 -0.34 1.23
CA ALA A 153 15.31 -0.99 1.38
C ALA A 153 15.89 -1.42 0.02
N MET A 154 15.05 -1.97 -0.88
CA MET A 154 15.47 -2.30 -2.25
C MET A 154 15.90 -1.05 -3.03
N SER A 155 15.19 0.09 -2.88
CA SER A 155 15.57 1.33 -3.55
C SER A 155 16.98 1.78 -3.17
N TYR A 156 17.35 1.66 -1.89
CA TYR A 156 18.71 1.96 -1.43
C TYR A 156 19.77 1.11 -2.13
N VAL A 157 19.61 -0.20 -2.13
CA VAL A 157 20.61 -1.11 -2.74
C VAL A 157 20.75 -0.86 -4.24
N ILE A 158 19.62 -0.62 -4.94
CA ILE A 158 19.63 -0.32 -6.38
C ILE A 158 20.28 1.05 -6.66
N ASP A 159 19.97 2.08 -5.85
CA ASP A 159 20.52 3.43 -6.03
C ASP A 159 22.02 3.46 -5.72
N VAL A 160 22.48 2.74 -4.70
CA VAL A 160 23.92 2.56 -4.41
C VAL A 160 24.62 1.87 -5.58
N TYR A 161 24.05 0.78 -6.11
CA TYR A 161 24.62 0.09 -7.26
C TYR A 161 24.73 0.99 -8.50
N LYS A 162 23.69 1.78 -8.79
CA LYS A 162 23.65 2.74 -9.90
C LYS A 162 24.49 4.00 -9.65
N GLY A 163 25.03 4.21 -8.46
CA GLY A 163 25.79 5.40 -8.07
C GLY A 163 24.94 6.65 -7.82
N LYS A 164 23.63 6.49 -7.69
CA LYS A 164 22.68 7.60 -7.41
C LYS A 164 22.64 7.99 -5.94
N ALA A 165 22.97 7.06 -5.05
CA ALA A 165 23.02 7.28 -3.61
C ALA A 165 24.39 6.92 -3.05
N ARG A 166 24.79 7.58 -1.96
CA ARG A 166 26.00 7.28 -1.22
C ARG A 166 25.78 6.07 -0.32
N ILE A 167 26.87 5.32 -0.10
CA ILE A 167 26.83 4.16 0.81
C ILE A 167 26.70 4.67 2.24
N GLN A 168 25.66 4.22 2.94
CA GLN A 168 25.49 4.57 4.35
C GLN A 168 26.43 3.73 5.21
N LYS A 169 27.35 4.40 5.92
CA LYS A 169 28.33 3.75 6.79
C LYS A 169 27.85 3.57 8.23
N ASN A 170 26.80 4.28 8.62
CA ASN A 170 26.22 4.21 9.96
C ASN A 170 24.91 3.41 9.92
N ILE A 171 24.91 2.25 10.59
CA ILE A 171 23.76 1.35 10.63
C ILE A 171 22.53 1.99 11.28
N ALA A 172 22.71 2.82 12.33
CA ALA A 172 21.59 3.49 13.00
C ALA A 172 20.89 4.50 12.08
N LYS A 173 21.65 5.24 11.24
CA LYS A 173 21.08 6.14 10.23
C LYS A 173 20.33 5.37 9.14
N PHE A 174 20.85 4.21 8.73
CA PHE A 174 20.17 3.35 7.77
C PHE A 174 18.91 2.72 8.37
N ALA A 175 19.00 2.24 9.61
CA ALA A 175 17.84 1.72 10.34
C ALA A 175 16.75 2.79 10.52
N LEU A 176 17.14 4.02 10.86
CA LEU A 176 16.20 5.16 10.93
C LEU A 176 15.49 5.39 9.59
N TYR A 177 16.22 5.33 8.47
CA TYR A 177 15.61 5.46 7.15
C TYR A 177 14.54 4.42 6.89
N VAL A 178 14.82 3.15 7.18
CA VAL A 178 13.89 2.05 6.90
C VAL A 178 12.73 2.04 7.90
N ALA A 179 13.01 2.27 9.19
CA ALA A 179 12.06 2.10 10.29
C ALA A 179 11.25 3.35 10.64
N LEU A 180 11.56 4.52 10.06
CA LEU A 180 10.98 5.81 10.47
C LEU A 180 9.44 5.76 10.47
N PHE A 181 8.83 5.82 11.66
CA PHE A 181 7.42 5.52 11.88
C PHE A 181 6.43 6.35 11.04
N PRO A 182 6.67 7.63 10.69
CA PRO A 182 5.74 8.36 9.85
C PRO A 182 5.51 7.74 8.47
N GLN A 183 6.51 7.09 7.89
CA GLN A 183 6.42 6.54 6.53
C GLN A 183 6.20 5.01 6.50
N LEU A 184 6.42 4.32 7.64
CA LEU A 184 6.65 2.88 7.70
C LEU A 184 5.46 2.02 7.24
N ILE A 185 4.21 2.38 7.63
CA ILE A 185 3.05 1.50 7.42
C ILE A 185 2.39 1.72 6.07
N ALA A 186 1.93 2.93 5.78
CA ALA A 186 1.19 3.28 4.55
C ALA A 186 1.47 4.73 4.11
N GLY A 187 2.61 5.30 4.53
CA GLY A 187 3.08 6.60 4.06
C GLY A 187 3.54 6.55 2.59
N PRO A 188 4.00 7.66 2.04
CA PRO A 188 4.67 7.65 0.75
C PRO A 188 5.88 6.70 0.78
N ILE A 189 6.09 5.92 -0.30
CA ILE A 189 7.32 5.12 -0.45
C ILE A 189 8.49 6.08 -0.66
N VAL A 190 9.24 6.32 0.41
CA VAL A 190 10.35 7.27 0.41
C VAL A 190 11.62 6.56 -0.07
N LYS A 191 12.25 7.08 -1.12
CA LYS A 191 13.53 6.56 -1.61
C LYS A 191 14.66 7.07 -0.74
N TYR A 192 15.74 6.29 -0.61
CA TYR A 192 16.90 6.71 0.17
C TYR A 192 17.50 8.02 -0.33
N SER A 193 17.59 8.18 -1.66
CA SER A 193 18.07 9.41 -2.31
C SER A 193 17.26 10.67 -1.96
N ASP A 194 15.99 10.52 -1.56
CA ASP A 194 15.13 11.65 -1.19
C ASP A 194 15.40 12.15 0.25
N VAL A 195 15.94 11.29 1.12
CA VAL A 195 16.12 11.59 2.56
C VAL A 195 17.56 11.48 3.07
N GLU A 196 18.49 10.98 2.26
CA GLU A 196 19.91 10.82 2.62
C GLU A 196 20.50 12.09 3.26
N GLY A 197 20.34 13.24 2.59
CA GLY A 197 20.80 14.53 3.08
C GLY A 197 20.05 15.01 4.33
N GLN A 198 18.77 14.66 4.44
CA GLN A 198 17.92 15.11 5.56
C GLN A 198 18.26 14.37 6.86
N ILE A 199 18.62 13.10 6.82
CA ILE A 199 19.03 12.34 8.01
C ILE A 199 20.26 12.96 8.67
N GLY A 200 21.19 13.46 7.85
CA GLY A 200 22.42 14.09 8.33
C GLY A 200 22.30 15.59 8.65
N ASN A 201 21.47 16.31 7.90
CA ASN A 201 21.53 17.79 7.87
C ASN A 201 20.15 18.48 7.87
N ARG A 202 19.07 17.80 8.35
CA ARG A 202 17.76 18.44 8.42
C ARG A 202 17.76 19.62 9.39
N LYS A 203 16.99 20.63 9.03
CA LYS A 203 16.70 21.77 9.90
C LYS A 203 15.25 21.68 10.37
N GLU A 204 15.05 21.81 11.66
CA GLU A 204 13.73 21.89 12.27
C GLU A 204 13.39 23.36 12.52
N SER A 205 12.15 23.77 12.29
CA SER A 205 11.67 25.11 12.59
C SER A 205 10.24 25.06 13.10
N ILE A 206 9.86 26.06 13.90
CA ILE A 206 8.49 26.20 14.40
C ILE A 206 7.49 26.27 13.23
N ALA A 207 7.81 27.01 12.18
CA ALA A 207 6.95 27.12 10.99
C ALA A 207 6.74 25.76 10.32
N MET A 208 7.79 24.95 10.22
CA MET A 208 7.70 23.60 9.65
C MET A 208 6.90 22.66 10.56
N PHE A 209 7.08 22.77 11.88
CA PHE A 209 6.30 22.01 12.86
C PHE A 209 4.82 22.34 12.78
N VAL A 210 4.45 23.62 12.81
CA VAL A 210 3.04 24.07 12.70
C VAL A 210 2.42 23.66 11.37
N SER A 211 3.14 23.80 10.26
CA SER A 211 2.70 23.33 8.95
C SER A 211 2.47 21.82 8.94
N GLY A 212 3.36 21.05 9.57
CA GLY A 212 3.23 19.60 9.74
C GLY A 212 2.02 19.22 10.58
N GLN A 213 1.81 19.89 11.71
CA GLN A 213 0.67 19.66 12.59
C GLN A 213 -0.66 19.94 11.89
N ARG A 214 -0.79 21.05 11.17
CA ARG A 214 -2.00 21.36 10.38
C ARG A 214 -2.28 20.26 9.36
N ARG A 215 -1.26 19.80 8.65
CA ARG A 215 -1.42 18.75 7.66
C ARG A 215 -1.80 17.40 8.29
N PHE A 216 -1.22 17.06 9.44
CA PHE A 216 -1.59 15.87 10.20
C PHE A 216 -3.06 15.90 10.61
N ILE A 217 -3.54 17.03 11.15
CA ILE A 217 -4.95 17.20 11.56
C ILE A 217 -5.89 17.07 10.35
N CYS A 218 -5.54 17.69 9.20
CA CYS A 218 -6.34 17.54 7.97
C CYS A 218 -6.38 16.08 7.50
N GLY A 219 -5.25 15.35 7.57
CA GLY A 219 -5.20 13.92 7.25
C GLY A 219 -6.05 13.08 8.20
N LEU A 220 -5.97 13.36 9.50
CA LEU A 220 -6.78 12.69 10.52
C LEU A 220 -8.28 12.94 10.29
N ALA A 221 -8.66 14.17 9.96
CA ALA A 221 -10.06 14.51 9.62
C ALA A 221 -10.56 13.73 8.38
N LYS A 222 -9.74 13.63 7.32
CA LYS A 222 -10.06 12.78 6.16
C LYS A 222 -10.32 11.33 6.55
N LYS A 223 -9.47 10.75 7.42
CA LYS A 223 -9.62 9.37 7.88
C LYS A 223 -10.86 9.19 8.75
N VAL A 224 -11.01 10.00 9.78
CA VAL A 224 -12.03 9.79 10.81
C VAL A 224 -13.42 10.26 10.35
N LEU A 225 -13.52 11.45 9.74
CA LEU A 225 -14.80 12.05 9.39
C LEU A 225 -15.31 11.59 8.01
N LEU A 226 -14.43 11.35 7.05
CA LEU A 226 -14.85 11.02 5.69
C LEU A 226 -14.68 9.53 5.41
N ALA A 227 -13.46 8.99 5.50
CA ALA A 227 -13.21 7.60 5.12
C ALA A 227 -14.03 6.61 5.96
N ASN A 228 -14.03 6.77 7.28
CA ASN A 228 -14.78 5.86 8.17
C ASN A 228 -16.31 5.97 7.94
N THR A 229 -16.83 7.15 7.62
CA THR A 229 -18.26 7.32 7.30
C THR A 229 -18.63 6.63 5.98
N PHE A 230 -17.83 6.83 4.93
CA PHE A 230 -18.04 6.12 3.66
C PHE A 230 -17.85 4.61 3.80
N ALA A 231 -16.97 4.16 4.71
CA ALA A 231 -16.78 2.76 5.00
C ALA A 231 -18.07 2.08 5.49
N LEU A 232 -18.85 2.72 6.35
CA LEU A 232 -20.10 2.17 6.86
C LEU A 232 -21.06 1.81 5.72
N THR A 233 -21.23 2.70 4.75
CA THR A 233 -22.09 2.47 3.59
C THR A 233 -21.51 1.41 2.67
N ALA A 234 -20.22 1.50 2.37
CA ALA A 234 -19.54 0.54 1.51
C ALA A 234 -19.61 -0.87 2.10
N ASP A 235 -19.26 -1.03 3.40
CA ASP A 235 -19.27 -2.32 4.08
C ASP A 235 -20.66 -2.94 4.16
N ALA A 236 -21.70 -2.11 4.36
CA ALA A 236 -23.08 -2.58 4.38
C ALA A 236 -23.50 -3.15 3.02
N VAL A 237 -23.17 -2.47 1.92
CA VAL A 237 -23.52 -2.94 0.56
C VAL A 237 -22.72 -4.19 0.20
N TRP A 238 -21.42 -4.24 0.49
CA TRP A 238 -20.55 -5.40 0.14
C TRP A 238 -20.86 -6.67 0.93
N LYS A 239 -21.66 -6.59 2.00
CA LYS A 239 -22.15 -7.78 2.73
C LYS A 239 -23.35 -8.45 2.04
N SER A 240 -23.98 -7.78 1.09
CA SER A 240 -25.14 -8.32 0.35
C SER A 240 -24.68 -9.11 -0.87
N GLU A 241 -25.47 -10.13 -1.25
CA GLU A 241 -25.23 -10.86 -2.49
C GLU A 241 -25.54 -9.96 -3.70
N PRO A 242 -24.63 -9.88 -4.69
CA PRO A 242 -24.80 -8.97 -5.83
C PRO A 242 -26.09 -9.20 -6.62
N GLU A 243 -26.53 -10.47 -6.73
CA GLU A 243 -27.76 -10.87 -7.42
C GLU A 243 -29.03 -10.31 -6.76
N MET A 244 -28.94 -9.97 -5.48
CA MET A 244 -30.06 -9.40 -4.71
C MET A 244 -30.03 -7.86 -4.71
N MET A 245 -29.04 -7.24 -5.34
CA MET A 245 -28.88 -5.79 -5.35
C MET A 245 -29.59 -5.13 -6.54
N GLY A 246 -30.31 -4.04 -6.26
CA GLY A 246 -30.71 -3.11 -7.32
C GLY A 246 -29.52 -2.26 -7.79
N SER A 247 -29.57 -1.78 -9.04
CA SER A 247 -28.49 -0.95 -9.63
C SER A 247 -28.14 0.27 -8.79
N ALA A 248 -29.13 0.94 -8.23
CA ALA A 248 -28.89 2.13 -7.38
C ALA A 248 -28.07 1.78 -6.13
N THR A 249 -28.35 0.64 -5.48
CA THR A 249 -27.61 0.17 -4.30
C THR A 249 -26.17 -0.20 -4.68
N ALA A 250 -25.98 -0.92 -5.80
CA ALA A 250 -24.65 -1.30 -6.29
C ALA A 250 -23.80 -0.04 -6.61
N TRP A 251 -24.37 0.95 -7.29
CA TRP A 251 -23.70 2.22 -7.55
C TRP A 251 -23.40 3.00 -6.25
N LEU A 252 -24.33 3.03 -5.30
CA LEU A 252 -24.11 3.68 -4.01
C LEU A 252 -22.91 3.06 -3.28
N GLY A 253 -22.84 1.73 -3.22
CA GLY A 253 -21.71 1.03 -2.63
C GLY A 253 -20.39 1.34 -3.35
N ALA A 254 -20.35 1.24 -4.69
CA ALA A 254 -19.16 1.51 -5.50
C ALA A 254 -18.66 2.95 -5.32
N LEU A 255 -19.55 3.94 -5.29
CA LEU A 255 -19.21 5.34 -5.05
C LEU A 255 -18.73 5.56 -3.60
N ALA A 256 -19.40 4.95 -2.62
CA ALA A 256 -18.99 5.03 -1.22
C ALA A 256 -17.57 4.45 -1.05
N TYR A 257 -17.27 3.29 -1.65
CA TYR A 257 -15.93 2.73 -1.60
C TYR A 257 -14.90 3.59 -2.33
N THR A 258 -15.26 4.16 -3.47
CA THR A 258 -14.40 5.09 -4.22
C THR A 258 -13.96 6.27 -3.36
N MET A 259 -14.87 6.85 -2.58
CA MET A 259 -14.56 7.92 -1.63
C MET A 259 -13.79 7.40 -0.41
N GLN A 260 -14.19 6.25 0.13
CA GLN A 260 -13.50 5.61 1.25
C GLN A 260 -12.01 5.39 0.96
N ILE A 261 -11.67 4.70 -0.11
CA ILE A 261 -10.27 4.36 -0.43
C ILE A 261 -9.41 5.61 -0.67
N TYR A 262 -10.00 6.65 -1.28
CA TYR A 262 -9.28 7.90 -1.50
C TYR A 262 -9.03 8.66 -0.19
N TYR A 263 -10.05 8.88 0.61
CA TYR A 263 -9.89 9.64 1.85
C TYR A 263 -9.10 8.86 2.90
N ASP A 264 -9.21 7.54 2.92
CA ASP A 264 -8.42 6.69 3.81
C ASP A 264 -6.93 6.80 3.48
N PHE A 265 -6.57 6.53 2.24
CA PHE A 265 -5.18 6.49 1.86
C PHE A 265 -4.55 7.89 1.72
N SER A 266 -5.26 8.87 1.16
CA SER A 266 -4.76 10.26 1.13
C SER A 266 -4.68 10.86 2.53
N GLY A 267 -5.61 10.54 3.42
CA GLY A 267 -5.57 10.96 4.82
C GLY A 267 -4.37 10.40 5.55
N TYR A 268 -4.08 9.11 5.37
CA TYR A 268 -2.88 8.49 5.93
C TYR A 268 -1.59 9.12 5.37
N SER A 269 -1.54 9.36 4.06
CA SER A 269 -0.38 10.03 3.44
C SER A 269 -0.19 11.46 3.97
N ASP A 270 -1.28 12.20 4.19
CA ASP A 270 -1.21 13.54 4.77
C ASP A 270 -0.73 13.52 6.22
N MET A 271 -1.20 12.54 7.02
CA MET A 271 -0.70 12.34 8.38
C MET A 271 0.80 12.01 8.37
N ALA A 272 1.25 11.12 7.49
CA ALA A 272 2.65 10.73 7.35
C ALA A 272 3.55 11.91 6.95
N ILE A 273 3.13 12.69 5.95
CA ILE A 273 3.87 13.89 5.50
C ILE A 273 3.86 14.96 6.60
N GLY A 274 2.75 15.12 7.30
CA GLY A 274 2.61 16.02 8.43
C GLY A 274 3.58 15.68 9.55
N LEU A 275 3.59 14.43 10.00
CA LEU A 275 4.53 13.91 11.00
C LEU A 275 5.98 14.07 10.54
N GLY A 276 6.28 13.74 9.28
CA GLY A 276 7.61 13.99 8.73
C GLY A 276 8.05 15.45 8.91
N ARG A 277 7.18 16.41 8.55
CA ARG A 277 7.46 17.86 8.71
C ARG A 277 7.67 18.25 10.18
N MET A 278 6.89 17.69 11.11
CA MET A 278 7.05 17.97 12.54
C MET A 278 8.43 17.58 13.06
N PHE A 279 9.07 16.55 12.48
CA PHE A 279 10.42 16.10 12.82
C PHE A 279 11.51 16.54 11.82
N GLY A 280 11.22 17.55 11.01
CA GLY A 280 12.21 18.14 10.09
C GLY A 280 12.41 17.38 8.77
N PHE A 281 11.59 16.34 8.47
CA PHE A 281 11.65 15.62 7.20
C PHE A 281 10.64 16.16 6.20
N ARG A 282 11.01 16.17 4.91
CA ARG A 282 10.15 16.55 3.81
C ARG A 282 9.93 15.34 2.89
N PHE A 283 8.77 14.75 2.98
CA PHE A 283 8.35 13.69 2.08
C PHE A 283 7.63 14.27 0.86
N LYS A 284 7.67 13.53 -0.25
CA LYS A 284 6.98 13.90 -1.49
C LYS A 284 5.47 13.65 -1.36
N GLU A 285 4.70 14.39 -2.16
CA GLU A 285 3.25 14.19 -2.26
C GLU A 285 2.94 12.81 -2.84
N ASN A 286 1.87 12.19 -2.32
CA ASN A 286 1.42 10.88 -2.78
C ASN A 286 0.11 10.96 -3.59
N PHE A 287 -0.65 12.03 -3.43
CA PHE A 287 -1.90 12.30 -4.14
C PHE A 287 -1.97 13.74 -4.63
N ALA A 288 -2.51 13.94 -5.85
CA ALA A 288 -2.71 15.26 -6.45
C ALA A 288 -4.07 15.34 -7.14
N TYR A 289 -5.18 15.29 -6.36
CA TYR A 289 -6.56 15.34 -6.85
C TYR A 289 -6.85 14.32 -7.98
N PRO A 290 -6.66 13.00 -7.76
CA PRO A 290 -6.70 12.00 -8.80
C PRO A 290 -8.06 11.88 -9.50
N TYR A 291 -9.16 12.16 -8.80
CA TYR A 291 -10.51 12.06 -9.34
C TYR A 291 -10.94 13.24 -10.22
N THR A 292 -10.02 14.14 -10.51
CA THR A 292 -10.20 15.19 -11.55
C THR A 292 -9.47 14.86 -12.84
N SER A 293 -8.92 13.67 -12.98
CA SER A 293 -8.13 13.24 -14.13
C SER A 293 -9.01 13.01 -15.36
N LEU A 294 -8.52 13.41 -16.53
CA LEU A 294 -9.22 13.29 -17.80
C LEU A 294 -8.77 12.08 -18.62
N SER A 295 -7.88 11.26 -18.09
CA SER A 295 -7.42 10.00 -18.68
C SER A 295 -6.89 9.07 -17.58
N ILE A 296 -6.80 7.76 -17.86
CA ILE A 296 -6.20 6.78 -16.94
C ILE A 296 -4.70 7.04 -16.77
N GLN A 297 -4.01 7.52 -17.81
CA GLN A 297 -2.61 7.92 -17.71
C GLN A 297 -2.42 9.10 -16.74
N GLU A 298 -3.31 10.06 -16.77
CA GLU A 298 -3.29 11.20 -15.85
C GLU A 298 -3.65 10.75 -14.42
N PHE A 299 -4.66 9.88 -14.27
CA PHE A 299 -5.03 9.30 -12.98
C PHE A 299 -3.83 8.69 -12.26
N TRP A 300 -3.05 7.83 -12.92
CA TRP A 300 -1.87 7.20 -12.34
C TRP A 300 -0.68 8.15 -12.09
N ARG A 301 -0.68 9.33 -12.68
CA ARG A 301 0.26 10.40 -12.34
C ARG A 301 -0.12 11.13 -11.05
N ARG A 302 -1.39 11.03 -10.64
CA ARG A 302 -1.97 11.76 -9.50
C ARG A 302 -2.34 10.85 -8.33
N TRP A 303 -2.51 9.54 -8.57
CA TRP A 303 -2.81 8.51 -7.58
C TRP A 303 -1.54 7.78 -7.19
N HIS A 304 -1.30 7.61 -5.87
CA HIS A 304 -0.18 6.85 -5.30
C HIS A 304 1.16 7.12 -6.02
N ILE A 305 1.51 8.40 -6.10
CA ILE A 305 2.63 8.93 -6.90
C ILE A 305 3.96 8.26 -6.51
N SER A 306 4.14 7.97 -5.22
CA SER A 306 5.35 7.33 -4.72
C SER A 306 5.52 5.90 -5.27
N LEU A 307 4.46 5.09 -5.30
CA LEU A 307 4.47 3.75 -5.89
C LEU A 307 4.72 3.80 -7.41
N SER A 308 3.96 4.66 -8.11
CA SER A 308 4.11 4.84 -9.56
C SER A 308 5.53 5.28 -9.93
N SER A 309 6.13 6.19 -9.15
CA SER A 309 7.51 6.63 -9.37
C SER A 309 8.52 5.53 -9.05
N TRP A 310 8.26 4.69 -8.04
CA TRP A 310 9.10 3.56 -7.71
C TRP A 310 9.13 2.53 -8.86
N PHE A 311 7.97 2.08 -9.32
CA PHE A 311 7.89 1.15 -10.46
C PHE A 311 8.49 1.73 -11.74
N LYS A 312 8.29 3.03 -11.98
CA LYS A 312 8.89 3.72 -13.13
C LYS A 312 10.42 3.68 -13.10
N GLU A 313 11.05 3.94 -11.95
CA GLU A 313 12.51 4.01 -11.86
C GLU A 313 13.19 2.65 -11.73
N TYR A 314 12.55 1.70 -11.04
CA TYR A 314 13.19 0.43 -10.70
C TYR A 314 12.73 -0.74 -11.55
N VAL A 315 11.63 -0.61 -12.30
CA VAL A 315 11.13 -1.65 -13.23
C VAL A 315 11.04 -1.12 -14.65
N TYR A 316 10.27 -0.06 -14.90
CA TYR A 316 10.00 0.42 -16.26
C TYR A 316 11.27 0.89 -17.00
N PHE A 317 12.10 1.72 -16.37
CA PHE A 317 13.34 2.20 -16.99
C PHE A 317 14.38 1.09 -17.21
N PRO A 318 14.63 0.17 -16.27
CA PRO A 318 15.51 -0.97 -16.53
C PRO A 318 15.07 -1.88 -17.69
N LEU A 319 13.76 -2.00 -17.94
CA LEU A 319 13.20 -2.73 -19.09
C LEU A 319 13.33 -1.97 -20.43
N GLY A 320 13.94 -0.77 -20.42
CA GLY A 320 14.15 0.09 -21.59
C GLY A 320 13.20 1.29 -21.67
N GLY A 321 12.20 1.38 -20.79
CA GLY A 321 11.25 2.50 -20.77
C GLY A 321 10.47 2.65 -22.08
N SER A 322 10.33 3.89 -22.56
CA SER A 322 9.68 4.22 -23.84
C SER A 322 10.67 4.40 -25.02
N ARG A 323 11.97 4.19 -24.79
CA ARG A 323 13.00 4.42 -25.81
C ARG A 323 13.25 3.22 -26.72
N CYS A 324 12.67 2.07 -26.42
CA CYS A 324 12.93 0.78 -27.10
C CYS A 324 11.86 0.42 -28.15
N GLY A 325 11.10 1.41 -28.65
CA GLY A 325 10.02 1.23 -29.62
C GLY A 325 8.66 0.92 -28.98
N ASN A 326 7.60 1.04 -29.75
CA ASN A 326 6.22 1.00 -29.22
C ASN A 326 5.86 -0.35 -28.61
N VAL A 327 6.15 -1.46 -29.29
CA VAL A 327 5.83 -2.83 -28.81
C VAL A 327 6.48 -3.11 -27.45
N LYS A 328 7.76 -2.80 -27.30
CA LYS A 328 8.47 -2.97 -26.02
C LYS A 328 7.94 -2.02 -24.95
N THR A 329 7.54 -0.80 -25.34
CA THR A 329 6.89 0.15 -24.42
C THR A 329 5.58 -0.42 -23.86
N TYR A 330 4.72 -0.99 -24.71
CA TYR A 330 3.45 -1.61 -24.27
C TYR A 330 3.70 -2.82 -23.37
N ARG A 331 4.65 -3.69 -23.75
CA ARG A 331 5.09 -4.80 -22.89
C ARG A 331 5.56 -4.29 -21.51
N ASN A 332 6.38 -3.24 -21.48
CA ASN A 332 6.92 -2.70 -20.22
C ASN A 332 5.82 -2.12 -19.33
N VAL A 333 4.82 -1.43 -19.92
CA VAL A 333 3.64 -0.95 -19.21
C VAL A 333 2.84 -2.13 -18.65
N PHE A 334 2.62 -3.16 -19.47
CA PHE A 334 1.90 -4.35 -19.06
C PHE A 334 2.59 -5.04 -17.85
N ILE A 335 3.90 -5.24 -17.92
CA ILE A 335 4.69 -5.82 -16.82
C ILE A 335 4.55 -4.99 -15.55
N VAL A 336 4.65 -3.67 -15.64
CA VAL A 336 4.54 -2.78 -14.47
C VAL A 336 3.18 -2.94 -13.79
N PHE A 337 2.08 -2.88 -14.53
CA PHE A 337 0.75 -3.00 -13.93
C PHE A 337 0.44 -4.41 -13.43
N LEU A 338 0.92 -5.45 -14.12
CA LEU A 338 0.84 -6.83 -13.66
C LEU A 338 1.56 -7.00 -12.31
N LEU A 339 2.79 -6.49 -12.20
CA LEU A 339 3.57 -6.53 -10.95
C LEU A 339 2.93 -5.67 -9.85
N THR A 340 2.29 -4.56 -10.22
CA THR A 340 1.55 -3.73 -9.26
C THR A 340 0.34 -4.49 -8.70
N GLY A 341 -0.41 -5.20 -9.56
CA GLY A 341 -1.52 -6.06 -9.12
C GLY A 341 -1.03 -7.17 -8.19
N ILE A 342 0.02 -7.89 -8.56
CA ILE A 342 0.66 -8.90 -7.71
C ILE A 342 1.12 -8.28 -6.39
N TRP A 343 1.73 -7.09 -6.41
CA TRP A 343 2.18 -6.40 -5.21
C TRP A 343 1.05 -6.08 -4.23
N HIS A 344 -0.16 -5.78 -4.70
CA HIS A 344 -1.30 -5.49 -3.83
C HIS A 344 -1.74 -6.71 -3.01
N GLY A 345 -1.80 -7.90 -3.58
CA GLY A 345 -2.23 -9.07 -2.81
C GLY A 345 -2.18 -10.39 -3.56
N ALA A 346 -2.40 -11.46 -2.79
CA ALA A 346 -2.41 -12.84 -3.25
C ALA A 346 -3.81 -13.28 -3.72
N ASN A 347 -4.60 -12.35 -4.30
CA ASN A 347 -5.93 -12.63 -4.84
C ASN A 347 -5.96 -12.40 -6.36
N PHE A 348 -6.69 -13.22 -7.08
CA PHE A 348 -6.89 -13.09 -8.53
C PHE A 348 -7.57 -11.76 -8.91
N THR A 349 -8.36 -11.18 -8.04
CA THR A 349 -8.98 -9.86 -8.28
C THR A 349 -7.94 -8.76 -8.45
N PHE A 350 -6.86 -8.76 -7.66
CA PHE A 350 -5.75 -7.82 -7.83
C PHE A 350 -4.98 -8.04 -9.13
N LEU A 351 -4.82 -9.31 -9.55
CA LEU A 351 -4.20 -9.63 -10.83
C LEU A 351 -5.04 -9.09 -11.99
N MET A 352 -6.35 -9.34 -11.98
CA MET A 352 -7.29 -8.83 -12.99
C MET A 352 -7.37 -7.30 -12.99
N TRP A 353 -7.33 -6.68 -11.81
CA TRP A 353 -7.21 -5.24 -11.66
C TRP A 353 -5.93 -4.69 -12.34
N GLY A 354 -4.79 -5.33 -12.13
CA GLY A 354 -3.53 -4.97 -12.79
C GLY A 354 -3.61 -5.12 -14.31
N ILE A 355 -4.19 -6.23 -14.81
CA ILE A 355 -4.38 -6.48 -16.24
C ILE A 355 -5.32 -5.42 -16.85
N MET A 356 -6.44 -5.11 -16.19
CA MET A 356 -7.37 -4.08 -16.64
C MET A 356 -6.66 -2.73 -16.85
N TYR A 357 -5.90 -2.26 -15.86
CA TYR A 357 -5.17 -1.00 -15.99
C TYR A 357 -4.03 -1.07 -17.01
N ALA A 358 -3.36 -2.21 -17.14
CA ALA A 358 -2.37 -2.42 -18.19
C ALA A 358 -2.99 -2.24 -19.59
N LEU A 359 -4.14 -2.86 -19.83
CA LEU A 359 -4.87 -2.76 -21.10
C LEU A 359 -5.35 -1.33 -21.35
N LEU A 360 -5.98 -0.69 -20.37
CA LEU A 360 -6.43 0.71 -20.49
C LEU A 360 -5.26 1.66 -20.81
N GLN A 361 -4.12 1.50 -20.15
CA GLN A 361 -2.91 2.28 -20.42
C GLN A 361 -2.36 2.06 -21.85
N VAL A 362 -2.42 0.82 -22.35
CA VAL A 362 -1.99 0.48 -23.71
C VAL A 362 -2.97 1.07 -24.73
N ILE A 363 -4.28 0.91 -24.52
CA ILE A 363 -5.33 1.47 -25.41
C ILE A 363 -5.22 3.00 -25.50
N GLU A 364 -5.05 3.68 -24.37
CA GLU A 364 -4.83 5.13 -24.38
C GLU A 364 -3.57 5.52 -25.16
N ARG A 365 -2.48 4.75 -25.05
CA ARG A 365 -1.24 5.03 -25.80
C ARG A 365 -1.36 4.73 -27.28
N LEU A 366 -2.15 3.74 -27.66
CA LEU A 366 -2.36 3.37 -29.06
C LEU A 366 -3.15 4.43 -29.81
N PHE A 367 -4.30 4.83 -29.30
CA PHE A 367 -5.19 5.76 -30.03
C PHE A 367 -6.09 6.62 -29.13
N LEU A 368 -6.63 6.06 -28.02
CA LEU A 368 -7.67 6.71 -27.24
C LEU A 368 -7.15 8.01 -26.58
N GLY A 369 -5.89 8.06 -26.14
CA GLY A 369 -5.28 9.25 -25.54
C GLY A 369 -5.33 10.46 -26.48
N LYS A 370 -5.06 10.27 -27.78
CA LYS A 370 -5.17 11.34 -28.79
C LYS A 370 -6.62 11.81 -28.99
N VAL A 371 -7.60 10.90 -28.88
CA VAL A 371 -9.02 11.23 -28.94
C VAL A 371 -9.41 12.06 -27.72
N LEU A 372 -9.01 11.63 -26.52
CA LEU A 372 -9.30 12.35 -25.29
C LEU A 372 -8.66 13.74 -25.24
N GLU A 373 -7.42 13.89 -25.72
CA GLU A 373 -6.74 15.20 -25.81
C GLU A 373 -7.47 16.17 -26.72
N LYS A 374 -7.94 15.68 -27.87
CA LYS A 374 -8.64 16.48 -28.87
C LYS A 374 -10.11 16.74 -28.53
N ASN A 375 -10.70 15.98 -27.63
CA ASN A 375 -12.09 16.14 -27.23
C ASN A 375 -12.32 17.51 -26.56
N PRO A 376 -13.18 18.38 -27.13
CA PRO A 376 -13.50 19.68 -26.53
C PRO A 376 -14.33 19.55 -25.25
N VAL A 377 -15.10 18.47 -25.09
CA VAL A 377 -16.02 18.24 -23.97
C VAL A 377 -15.30 17.50 -22.84
N LYS A 378 -14.54 18.22 -22.03
CA LYS A 378 -13.77 17.65 -20.92
C LYS A 378 -14.58 16.84 -19.90
N PRO A 379 -15.86 17.15 -19.57
CA PRO A 379 -16.69 16.29 -18.73
C PRO A 379 -16.84 14.85 -19.25
N VAL A 380 -16.86 14.62 -20.56
CA VAL A 380 -16.93 13.25 -21.12
C VAL A 380 -15.66 12.46 -20.79
N ASN A 381 -14.50 13.10 -20.87
CA ASN A 381 -13.23 12.47 -20.49
C ASN A 381 -13.21 12.13 -19.00
N LEU A 382 -13.74 13.02 -18.16
CA LEU A 382 -13.84 12.78 -16.72
C LEU A 382 -14.77 11.59 -16.43
N ILE A 383 -15.95 11.53 -17.06
CA ILE A 383 -16.89 10.41 -16.92
C ILE A 383 -16.22 9.09 -17.32
N TYR A 384 -15.55 9.04 -18.48
CA TYR A 384 -14.78 7.87 -18.93
C TYR A 384 -13.77 7.44 -17.87
N THR A 385 -12.93 8.37 -17.40
CA THR A 385 -11.87 8.08 -16.45
C THR A 385 -12.45 7.57 -15.13
N MET A 386 -13.46 8.27 -14.61
CA MET A 386 -14.09 7.89 -13.33
C MET A 386 -14.82 6.57 -13.42
N LEU A 387 -15.51 6.29 -14.54
CA LEU A 387 -16.17 4.99 -14.75
C LEU A 387 -15.14 3.84 -14.68
N MET A 388 -14.02 3.95 -15.41
CA MET A 388 -12.97 2.93 -15.40
C MET A 388 -12.33 2.80 -14.01
N VAL A 389 -12.15 3.91 -13.29
CA VAL A 389 -11.61 3.91 -11.93
C VAL A 389 -12.57 3.22 -10.95
N ILE A 390 -13.86 3.53 -11.01
CA ILE A 390 -14.87 2.91 -10.14
C ILE A 390 -14.95 1.39 -10.39
N LEU A 391 -14.99 0.95 -11.65
CA LEU A 391 -14.95 -0.47 -12.00
C LEU A 391 -13.67 -1.14 -11.49
N GLY A 392 -12.53 -0.44 -11.58
CA GLY A 392 -11.28 -0.90 -11.00
C GLY A 392 -11.35 -1.05 -9.48
N TRP A 393 -12.03 -0.15 -8.78
CA TRP A 393 -12.22 -0.25 -7.33
C TRP A 393 -13.19 -1.38 -6.94
N VAL A 394 -14.18 -1.69 -7.76
CA VAL A 394 -15.03 -2.88 -7.55
C VAL A 394 -14.19 -4.16 -7.62
N LEU A 395 -13.34 -4.30 -8.65
CA LEU A 395 -12.40 -5.43 -8.73
C LEU A 395 -11.46 -5.49 -7.51
N PHE A 396 -10.94 -4.35 -7.10
CA PHE A 396 -9.97 -4.25 -6.00
C PHE A 396 -10.56 -4.66 -4.64
N ARG A 397 -11.83 -4.34 -4.39
CA ARG A 397 -12.49 -4.63 -3.12
C ARG A 397 -13.08 -6.05 -3.06
N SER A 398 -13.43 -6.63 -4.20
CA SER A 398 -14.15 -7.90 -4.24
C SER A 398 -13.30 -9.07 -3.74
N ASP A 399 -13.90 -9.96 -2.95
CA ASP A 399 -13.22 -11.13 -2.40
C ASP A 399 -12.79 -12.14 -3.46
N ASN A 400 -13.55 -12.21 -4.57
CA ASN A 400 -13.22 -13.06 -5.71
C ASN A 400 -13.76 -12.47 -7.02
N ILE A 401 -13.31 -13.04 -8.15
CA ILE A 401 -13.66 -12.54 -9.50
C ILE A 401 -15.14 -12.73 -9.81
N VAL A 402 -15.74 -13.82 -9.36
CA VAL A 402 -17.17 -14.12 -9.62
C VAL A 402 -18.02 -13.04 -8.95
N TYR A 403 -17.76 -12.75 -7.68
CA TYR A 403 -18.42 -11.66 -6.96
C TYR A 403 -18.24 -10.31 -7.69
N ALA A 404 -17.04 -10.01 -8.15
CA ALA A 404 -16.76 -8.76 -8.88
C ALA A 404 -17.58 -8.64 -10.16
N ILE A 405 -17.66 -9.72 -10.95
CA ILE A 405 -18.45 -9.76 -12.20
C ILE A 405 -19.94 -9.59 -11.90
N HIS A 406 -20.47 -10.29 -10.91
CA HIS A 406 -21.86 -10.17 -10.50
C HIS A 406 -22.17 -8.77 -9.95
N TYR A 407 -21.27 -8.19 -9.15
CA TYR A 407 -21.43 -6.82 -8.66
C TYR A 407 -21.48 -5.80 -9.82
N ILE A 408 -20.58 -5.92 -10.79
CA ILE A 408 -20.62 -5.10 -12.01
C ILE A 408 -21.91 -5.35 -12.78
N GLY A 409 -22.35 -6.61 -12.90
CA GLY A 409 -23.64 -6.93 -13.48
C GLY A 409 -24.81 -6.22 -12.80
N ALA A 410 -24.85 -6.22 -11.46
CA ALA A 410 -25.84 -5.49 -10.66
C ALA A 410 -25.79 -3.98 -10.92
N MET A 411 -24.60 -3.36 -11.02
CA MET A 411 -24.46 -1.94 -11.37
C MET A 411 -25.14 -1.59 -12.70
N PHE A 412 -25.13 -2.49 -13.68
CA PHE A 412 -25.74 -2.29 -15.00
C PHE A 412 -27.10 -2.95 -15.19
N GLY A 413 -27.74 -3.41 -14.09
CA GLY A 413 -29.11 -3.89 -14.12
C GLY A 413 -29.30 -5.33 -14.61
N ALA A 414 -28.25 -6.17 -14.55
CA ALA A 414 -28.33 -7.58 -14.95
C ALA A 414 -29.34 -8.38 -14.10
N TYR A 415 -29.58 -7.94 -12.87
CA TYR A 415 -30.51 -8.56 -11.92
C TYR A 415 -31.70 -7.63 -11.71
N ASN A 416 -32.70 -7.71 -12.59
CA ASN A 416 -33.95 -6.92 -12.48
C ASN A 416 -34.88 -7.52 -11.39
N HIS A 417 -34.61 -7.20 -10.14
CA HIS A 417 -35.63 -7.36 -9.10
C HIS A 417 -36.58 -6.17 -9.17
N ASN A 418 -37.86 -6.41 -9.44
CA ASN A 418 -38.90 -5.40 -9.37
C ASN A 418 -38.81 -4.67 -8.03
N VAL A 419 -38.44 -3.40 -8.05
CA VAL A 419 -38.32 -2.52 -6.87
C VAL A 419 -39.63 -2.54 -6.05
N ASN A 420 -40.78 -2.83 -6.67
CA ASN A 420 -42.09 -2.95 -6.03
C ASN A 420 -42.21 -4.13 -5.06
N ALA A 421 -41.39 -5.18 -5.18
CA ALA A 421 -41.41 -6.32 -4.24
C ALA A 421 -40.65 -6.03 -2.95
N VAL A 422 -39.67 -5.11 -3.00
CA VAL A 422 -38.83 -4.76 -1.83
C VAL A 422 -39.52 -3.72 -0.94
N LEU A 423 -40.35 -2.85 -1.50
CA LEU A 423 -41.10 -1.85 -0.74
C LEU A 423 -42.42 -2.37 -0.15
N GLY A 424 -42.89 -3.56 -0.55
CA GLY A 424 -44.14 -4.15 -0.15
C GLY A 424 -44.12 -5.27 0.89
N GLY A 425 -42.95 -5.73 1.30
CA GLY A 425 -42.85 -6.88 2.20
C GLY A 425 -41.77 -6.76 3.27
N GLY A 426 -42.19 -6.45 4.49
CA GLY A 426 -41.50 -6.82 5.72
C GLY A 426 -40.21 -6.06 6.04
N GLY A 427 -40.32 -5.28 7.13
CA GLY A 427 -39.20 -4.57 7.71
C GLY A 427 -37.98 -5.47 7.94
N TYR A 428 -36.82 -4.99 7.51
CA TYR A 428 -35.57 -5.56 7.92
C TYR A 428 -35.43 -5.41 9.45
N PRO A 429 -35.21 -6.49 10.20
CA PRO A 429 -34.80 -6.34 11.59
C PRO A 429 -33.41 -5.71 11.57
N VAL A 430 -33.31 -4.45 11.90
CA VAL A 430 -32.04 -3.82 12.27
C VAL A 430 -31.62 -4.45 13.61
N SER A 431 -30.97 -5.59 13.53
CA SER A 431 -30.33 -6.20 14.69
C SER A 431 -29.09 -5.38 15.02
N TYR A 432 -29.24 -4.46 15.95
CA TYR A 432 -28.12 -3.79 16.62
C TYR A 432 -27.43 -4.73 17.62
N THR A 433 -26.92 -5.86 17.14
CA THR A 433 -26.05 -6.71 17.97
C THR A 433 -24.93 -7.26 17.11
N HIS A 434 -23.78 -6.77 17.39
CA HIS A 434 -22.40 -7.18 17.21
C HIS A 434 -21.53 -6.14 16.52
N LEU A 435 -21.30 -5.01 17.22
CA LEU A 435 -20.04 -4.28 17.14
C LEU A 435 -18.93 -5.21 17.73
N ARG A 436 -18.54 -6.24 17.02
CA ARG A 436 -17.20 -6.80 17.14
C ARG A 436 -16.36 -6.15 16.07
N ALA A 437 -15.50 -5.26 16.52
CA ALA A 437 -14.37 -4.78 15.78
C ALA A 437 -13.53 -6.00 15.32
N HIS A 438 -13.81 -6.52 14.11
CA HIS A 438 -12.80 -7.24 13.40
C HIS A 438 -11.82 -6.20 12.90
N GLU A 439 -10.65 -6.17 13.52
CA GLU A 439 -9.47 -5.46 13.06
C GLU A 439 -9.13 -5.99 11.66
N THR A 440 -9.74 -5.42 10.65
CA THR A 440 -9.31 -5.57 9.27
C THR A 440 -8.19 -4.58 9.00
N GLY A 441 -7.07 -4.73 9.72
CA GLY A 441 -5.79 -4.11 9.40
C GLY A 441 -5.06 -4.78 8.23
N ALA A 442 -5.76 -5.48 7.34
CA ALA A 442 -5.13 -6.26 6.29
C ALA A 442 -5.18 -5.63 4.89
N TYR A 443 -5.74 -4.43 4.72
CA TYR A 443 -5.92 -3.83 3.40
C TYR A 443 -5.39 -2.39 3.33
N LEU A 444 -4.08 -2.24 3.58
CA LEU A 444 -3.27 -1.13 3.03
C LEU A 444 -1.88 -1.62 2.66
#